data_1fff9532f643e0c4f3f84f137f16f383
#
_entry.id   1fff9532f643e0c4f3f84f137f16f383
#
_cell.length_a   1.000
_cell.length_b   1.000
_cell.length_c   1.000
_cell.angle_alpha   90.00
_cell.angle_beta   90.00
_cell.angle_gamma   90.00
#
_symmetry.space_group_name_H-M   'P 1'
#
loop_
_entity.id
_entity.type
_entity.pdbx_description
1 polymer ?
#
loop_
_entity_poly.entity_id
_entity_poly.type
_entity_poly.pdbx_seq_one_letter_code
_entity_poly.pdbx_strand_id
1 'polypeptide(L)'
;MLCKDTSYHLFLREESLKKKTKLKRRQQRMMMVVEGERRDDSLWGMIVKCDDITFTHILPRLNQTDLKFLYEVNSETRALIKRSSRKGELEEGFKVKEMSSISTLEVAWEHKSLWPSWLDEIWFCIRVALTNKLELLKWIREEKKCEWDEDTINVAAEQGNLEMVKYCVANEC
;
A
#
# COMPACT_ATOMS: atom_id res chain seq x y z
N MET A 1 52.92 -32.12 -15.87
CA MET A 1 52.20 -31.70 -17.06
C MET A 1 50.71 -32.02 -16.90
N LEU A 2 50.02 -31.45 -15.91
CA LEU A 2 48.60 -31.76 -15.55
C LEU A 2 47.96 -30.56 -14.83
N CYS A 3 47.79 -29.43 -15.51
CA CYS A 3 47.11 -28.26 -14.92
C CYS A 3 46.24 -27.44 -15.92
N LYS A 4 45.92 -28.00 -17.11
CA LYS A 4 45.11 -27.26 -18.10
C LYS A 4 43.65 -27.75 -18.16
N ASP A 5 43.30 -28.91 -17.60
CA ASP A 5 41.94 -29.47 -17.73
C ASP A 5 40.92 -28.88 -16.74
N THR A 6 41.33 -28.48 -15.55
CA THR A 6 40.42 -27.96 -14.52
C THR A 6 39.83 -26.60 -14.86
N SER A 7 40.64 -25.74 -15.50
CA SER A 7 40.18 -24.36 -15.89
C SER A 7 39.15 -24.42 -17.01
N TYR A 8 39.33 -25.33 -17.97
CA TYR A 8 38.42 -25.51 -19.10
C TYR A 8 37.07 -26.11 -18.65
N HIS A 9 37.08 -27.05 -17.71
CA HIS A 9 35.87 -27.62 -17.13
C HIS A 9 35.08 -26.57 -16.29
N LEU A 10 35.75 -25.71 -15.56
CA LEU A 10 35.12 -24.59 -14.83
C LEU A 10 34.48 -23.57 -15.80
N PHE A 11 35.18 -23.23 -16.86
CA PHE A 11 34.67 -22.32 -17.89
C PHE A 11 33.40 -22.86 -18.57
N LEU A 12 33.38 -24.13 -18.96
CA LEU A 12 32.21 -24.77 -19.56
C LEU A 12 31.02 -24.87 -18.60
N ARG A 13 31.30 -25.05 -17.29
CA ARG A 13 30.29 -25.10 -16.24
C ARG A 13 29.65 -23.70 -16.03
N GLU A 14 30.45 -22.65 -16.04
CA GLU A 14 29.94 -21.26 -15.96
C GLU A 14 29.11 -20.88 -17.18
N GLU A 15 29.54 -21.22 -18.37
CA GLU A 15 28.79 -20.99 -19.60
C GLU A 15 27.45 -21.73 -19.59
N SER A 16 27.43 -22.97 -19.12
CA SER A 16 26.22 -23.77 -18.98
C SER A 16 25.24 -23.14 -17.94
N LEU A 17 25.76 -22.64 -16.81
CA LEU A 17 24.98 -21.92 -15.81
C LEU A 17 24.39 -20.62 -16.36
N LYS A 18 25.16 -19.83 -17.09
CA LYS A 18 24.69 -18.60 -17.74
C LYS A 18 23.58 -18.89 -18.76
N LYS A 19 23.72 -19.95 -19.56
CA LYS A 19 22.69 -20.41 -20.51
C LYS A 19 21.41 -20.84 -19.80
N LYS A 20 21.51 -21.63 -18.72
CA LYS A 20 20.34 -22.05 -17.92
C LYS A 20 19.63 -20.88 -17.25
N THR A 21 20.36 -19.90 -16.74
CA THR A 21 19.80 -18.68 -16.13
C THR A 21 19.08 -17.82 -17.17
N LYS A 22 19.68 -17.68 -18.38
CA LYS A 22 19.08 -16.94 -19.50
C LYS A 22 17.80 -17.63 -20.00
N LEU A 23 17.80 -18.97 -20.06
CA LEU A 23 16.62 -19.75 -20.44
C LEU A 23 15.49 -19.64 -19.39
N LYS A 24 15.79 -19.72 -18.08
CA LYS A 24 14.82 -19.51 -17.00
C LYS A 24 14.20 -18.11 -17.07
N ARG A 25 15.00 -17.06 -17.28
CA ARG A 25 14.49 -15.68 -17.43
C ARG A 25 13.59 -15.53 -18.66
N ARG A 26 13.90 -16.23 -19.75
CA ARG A 26 13.10 -16.22 -20.98
C ARG A 26 11.78 -16.98 -20.78
N GLN A 27 11.79 -18.13 -20.10
CA GLN A 27 10.59 -18.87 -19.73
C GLN A 27 9.71 -18.06 -18.76
N GLN A 28 10.29 -17.41 -17.76
CA GLN A 28 9.57 -16.56 -16.83
C GLN A 28 8.93 -15.34 -17.52
N ARG A 29 9.62 -14.72 -18.49
CA ARG A 29 9.03 -13.67 -19.34
C ARG A 29 7.89 -14.21 -20.21
N MET A 30 8.03 -15.38 -20.83
CA MET A 30 6.96 -15.99 -21.61
C MET A 30 5.75 -16.36 -20.73
N MET A 31 5.96 -16.89 -19.51
CA MET A 31 4.86 -17.13 -18.57
C MET A 31 4.14 -15.84 -18.17
N MET A 32 4.88 -14.76 -17.89
CA MET A 32 4.25 -13.44 -17.63
C MET A 32 3.47 -12.89 -18.83
N VAL A 33 3.93 -13.13 -20.08
CA VAL A 33 3.21 -12.71 -21.29
C VAL A 33 1.96 -13.56 -21.49
N VAL A 34 2.02 -14.88 -21.27
CA VAL A 34 0.85 -15.78 -21.36
C VAL A 34 -0.16 -15.54 -20.24
N GLU A 35 0.29 -15.17 -19.03
CA GLU A 35 -0.60 -14.73 -17.95
C GLU A 35 -1.22 -13.35 -18.23
N GLY A 36 -0.52 -12.47 -18.94
CA GLY A 36 -1.05 -11.16 -19.37
C GLY A 36 -2.06 -11.24 -20.53
N GLU A 37 -2.11 -12.32 -21.30
CA GLU A 37 -3.07 -12.54 -22.39
C GLU A 37 -4.35 -13.28 -21.97
N ARG A 38 -4.48 -13.75 -20.72
CA ARG A 38 -5.82 -14.06 -20.21
C ARG A 38 -6.60 -12.77 -20.24
N ARG A 39 -7.60 -12.68 -21.12
CA ARG A 39 -8.58 -11.59 -21.10
C ARG A 39 -9.05 -11.47 -19.66
N ASP A 40 -8.59 -10.42 -19.01
CA ASP A 40 -9.05 -10.07 -17.68
C ASP A 40 -10.44 -9.49 -17.87
N ASP A 41 -11.43 -10.38 -18.04
CA ASP A 41 -12.85 -10.05 -18.05
C ASP A 41 -13.35 -9.71 -16.64
N SER A 42 -12.42 -9.55 -15.69
CA SER A 42 -12.73 -9.09 -14.35
C SER A 42 -13.26 -7.65 -14.41
N LEU A 43 -14.14 -7.33 -13.47
CA LEU A 43 -14.62 -5.96 -13.27
C LEU A 43 -13.44 -4.97 -13.16
N TRP A 44 -12.33 -5.41 -12.55
CA TRP A 44 -11.11 -4.63 -12.43
C TRP A 44 -10.47 -4.31 -13.79
N GLY A 45 -10.32 -5.30 -14.66
CA GLY A 45 -9.78 -5.10 -16.01
C GLY A 45 -10.62 -4.14 -16.85
N MET A 46 -11.95 -4.18 -16.70
CA MET A 46 -12.85 -3.20 -17.32
C MET A 46 -12.64 -1.79 -16.75
N ILE A 47 -12.57 -1.65 -15.44
CA ILE A 47 -12.34 -0.36 -14.78
C ILE A 47 -11.04 0.27 -15.24
N VAL A 48 -9.94 -0.48 -15.27
CA VAL A 48 -8.62 0.05 -15.64
C VAL A 48 -8.51 0.40 -17.12
N LYS A 49 -9.28 -0.29 -18.00
CA LYS A 49 -9.27 -0.07 -19.46
C LYS A 49 -10.31 0.96 -19.94
N CYS A 50 -11.35 1.23 -19.13
CA CYS A 50 -12.40 2.20 -19.46
C CYS A 50 -12.12 3.56 -18.82
N ASP A 51 -11.26 4.35 -19.47
CA ASP A 51 -10.86 5.69 -19.00
C ASP A 51 -12.08 6.58 -18.69
N ASP A 52 -13.12 6.56 -19.52
CA ASP A 52 -14.35 7.36 -19.33
C ASP A 52 -15.03 7.05 -18.01
N ILE A 53 -15.20 5.76 -17.67
CA ILE A 53 -15.82 5.34 -16.41
C ILE A 53 -14.93 5.73 -15.25
N THR A 54 -13.66 5.46 -15.36
CA THR A 54 -12.70 5.66 -14.27
C THR A 54 -12.50 7.15 -13.98
N PHE A 55 -12.29 7.98 -14.98
CA PHE A 55 -12.02 9.40 -14.79
C PHE A 55 -13.27 10.20 -14.42
N THR A 56 -14.45 9.76 -14.89
CA THR A 56 -15.70 10.46 -14.64
C THR A 56 -16.39 10.00 -13.35
N HIS A 57 -16.32 8.72 -13.01
CA HIS A 57 -17.15 8.15 -11.97
C HIS A 57 -16.40 7.56 -10.79
N ILE A 58 -15.14 7.11 -10.96
CA ILE A 58 -14.38 6.45 -9.90
C ILE A 58 -13.42 7.43 -9.25
N LEU A 59 -12.45 7.94 -9.97
CA LEU A 59 -11.40 8.80 -9.40
C LEU A 59 -11.97 10.03 -8.69
N PRO A 60 -13.01 10.74 -9.18
CA PRO A 60 -13.57 11.89 -8.49
C PRO A 60 -14.20 11.59 -7.12
N ARG A 61 -14.53 10.32 -6.85
CA ARG A 61 -15.11 9.88 -5.57
C ARG A 61 -14.07 9.44 -4.55
N LEU A 62 -12.84 9.24 -4.96
CA LEU A 62 -11.75 8.91 -4.06
C LEU A 62 -11.27 10.18 -3.37
N ASN A 63 -11.02 10.13 -2.07
CA ASN A 63 -10.24 11.17 -1.41
C ASN A 63 -8.75 11.04 -1.80
N GLN A 64 -7.93 11.99 -1.39
CA GLN A 64 -6.51 12.02 -1.74
C GLN A 64 -5.74 10.80 -1.20
N THR A 65 -6.08 10.36 -0.01
CA THR A 65 -5.49 9.19 0.65
C THR A 65 -5.81 7.90 -0.11
N ASP A 66 -7.08 7.69 -0.49
CA ASP A 66 -7.49 6.54 -1.30
C ASP A 66 -6.84 6.54 -2.68
N LEU A 67 -6.69 7.72 -3.30
CA LEU A 67 -6.01 7.87 -4.58
C LEU A 67 -4.53 7.45 -4.48
N LYS A 68 -3.86 7.82 -3.39
CA LYS A 68 -2.47 7.45 -3.15
C LYS A 68 -2.31 5.95 -2.94
N PHE A 69 -3.19 5.33 -2.17
CA PHE A 69 -3.18 3.88 -2.01
C PHE A 69 -3.48 3.15 -3.32
N LEU A 70 -4.46 3.62 -4.10
CA LEU A 70 -4.74 3.07 -5.42
C LEU A 70 -3.49 3.15 -6.34
N TYR A 71 -2.71 4.22 -6.25
CA TYR A 71 -1.47 4.35 -7.00
C TYR A 71 -0.43 3.28 -6.63
N GLU A 72 -0.39 2.83 -5.37
CA GLU A 72 0.57 1.84 -4.91
C GLU A 72 0.16 0.39 -5.21
N VAL A 73 -1.10 0.13 -5.60
CA VAL A 73 -1.61 -1.23 -5.82
C VAL A 73 -0.82 -1.98 -6.89
N ASN A 74 -0.65 -1.40 -8.09
CA ASN A 74 0.07 -2.05 -9.18
C ASN A 74 0.48 -1.07 -10.30
N SER A 75 1.15 -1.57 -11.34
CA SER A 75 1.61 -0.75 -12.47
C SER A 75 0.47 -0.16 -13.31
N GLU A 76 -0.67 -0.84 -13.41
CA GLU A 76 -1.83 -0.40 -14.19
C GLU A 76 -2.50 0.80 -13.52
N THR A 77 -2.72 0.73 -12.19
CA THR A 77 -3.26 1.85 -11.42
C THR A 77 -2.34 3.05 -11.43
N ARG A 78 -1.03 2.84 -11.34
CA ARG A 78 -0.04 3.92 -11.50
C ARG A 78 -0.16 4.62 -12.84
N ALA A 79 -0.23 3.84 -13.93
CA ALA A 79 -0.39 4.39 -15.27
C ALA A 79 -1.72 5.13 -15.43
N LEU A 80 -2.80 4.61 -14.85
CA LEU A 80 -4.12 5.21 -14.85
C LEU A 80 -4.11 6.59 -14.17
N ILE A 81 -3.60 6.66 -12.94
CA ILE A 81 -3.57 7.91 -12.18
C ILE A 81 -2.63 8.93 -12.82
N LYS A 82 -1.48 8.52 -13.37
CA LYS A 82 -0.56 9.41 -14.09
C LYS A 82 -1.21 10.06 -15.33
N ARG A 83 -2.19 9.40 -15.97
CA ARG A 83 -2.95 9.94 -17.10
C ARG A 83 -4.10 10.86 -16.66
N SER A 84 -4.52 10.77 -15.40
CA SER A 84 -5.64 11.57 -14.88
C SER A 84 -5.24 13.02 -14.58
N SER A 85 -6.25 13.88 -14.47
CA SER A 85 -6.07 15.27 -14.01
C SER A 85 -5.59 15.35 -12.55
N ARG A 86 -5.71 14.28 -11.78
CA ARG A 86 -5.41 14.23 -10.33
C ARG A 86 -3.97 13.80 -10.01
N LYS A 87 -3.10 13.64 -11.01
CA LYS A 87 -1.69 13.23 -10.82
C LYS A 87 -0.92 14.09 -9.81
N GLY A 88 -1.21 15.40 -9.76
CA GLY A 88 -0.54 16.35 -8.85
C GLY A 88 -0.87 16.12 -7.37
N GLU A 89 -1.99 15.45 -7.07
CA GLU A 89 -2.39 15.15 -5.68
C GLU A 89 -1.52 14.06 -5.03
N LEU A 90 -0.72 13.35 -5.82
CA LEU A 90 0.22 12.32 -5.30
C LEU A 90 1.43 12.92 -4.57
N GLU A 91 1.74 14.20 -4.81
CA GLU A 91 2.87 14.89 -4.17
C GLU A 91 2.64 15.11 -2.67
N GLU A 92 1.38 15.27 -2.26
CA GLU A 92 1.03 15.37 -0.85
C GLU A 92 1.05 13.99 -0.17
N GLY A 93 1.40 13.95 1.12
CA GLY A 93 1.30 12.75 1.96
C GLY A 93 -0.16 12.29 2.14
N PHE A 94 -0.37 11.02 2.47
CA PHE A 94 -1.70 10.57 2.88
C PHE A 94 -2.09 11.18 4.22
N LYS A 95 -3.40 11.27 4.48
CA LYS A 95 -3.94 11.85 5.70
C LYS A 95 -4.73 10.79 6.46
N VAL A 96 -4.19 10.35 7.60
CA VAL A 96 -4.82 9.30 8.43
C VAL A 96 -6.27 9.66 8.77
N LYS A 97 -6.58 10.93 9.04
CA LYS A 97 -7.94 11.40 9.34
C LYS A 97 -8.97 11.19 8.21
N GLU A 98 -8.52 10.94 7.00
CA GLU A 98 -9.38 10.66 5.84
C GLU A 98 -9.73 9.18 5.70
N MET A 99 -9.07 8.32 6.48
CA MET A 99 -9.28 6.87 6.41
C MET A 99 -10.65 6.49 6.95
N SER A 100 -11.37 5.69 6.18
CA SER A 100 -12.75 5.36 6.50
C SER A 100 -12.99 3.91 6.90
N SER A 101 -11.98 3.05 6.73
CA SER A 101 -12.09 1.61 6.98
C SER A 101 -10.82 1.04 7.63
N ILE A 102 -10.99 -0.10 8.28
CA ILE A 102 -9.87 -0.89 8.82
C ILE A 102 -8.89 -1.27 7.71
N SER A 103 -9.39 -1.67 6.54
CA SER A 103 -8.52 -2.07 5.42
C SER A 103 -7.60 -0.95 4.95
N THR A 104 -8.09 0.29 4.87
CA THR A 104 -7.26 1.46 4.51
C THR A 104 -6.22 1.75 5.59
N LEU A 105 -6.63 1.63 6.86
CA LEU A 105 -5.76 1.83 8.00
C LEU A 105 -4.65 0.77 8.06
N GLU A 106 -4.99 -0.48 7.76
CA GLU A 106 -4.04 -1.58 7.71
C GLU A 106 -2.99 -1.38 6.62
N VAL A 107 -3.40 -0.99 5.42
CA VAL A 107 -2.46 -0.66 4.34
C VAL A 107 -1.51 0.46 4.77
N ALA A 108 -2.02 1.51 5.42
CA ALA A 108 -1.17 2.60 5.93
C ALA A 108 -0.19 2.12 6.99
N TRP A 109 -0.62 1.26 7.90
CA TRP A 109 0.22 0.72 8.96
C TRP A 109 1.33 -0.20 8.42
N GLU A 110 1.00 -1.09 7.51
CA GLU A 110 1.96 -2.03 6.91
C GLU A 110 3.01 -1.32 6.02
N HIS A 111 2.67 -0.13 5.49
CA HIS A 111 3.54 0.63 4.60
C HIS A 111 4.10 1.89 5.27
N LYS A 112 4.80 1.73 6.41
CA LYS A 112 5.41 2.85 7.14
C LYS A 112 6.39 3.68 6.31
N SER A 113 6.93 3.14 5.22
CA SER A 113 7.76 3.87 4.27
C SER A 113 7.01 5.02 3.55
N LEU A 114 5.66 4.98 3.56
CA LEU A 114 4.82 6.06 3.02
C LEU A 114 4.49 7.15 4.05
N TRP A 115 4.88 6.94 5.31
CA TRP A 115 4.63 7.90 6.37
C TRP A 115 5.47 9.15 6.16
N PRO A 116 4.91 10.34 6.39
CA PRO A 116 5.72 11.55 6.50
C PRO A 116 6.76 11.39 7.62
N SER A 117 7.91 12.05 7.47
CA SER A 117 9.03 11.93 8.41
C SER A 117 8.71 12.34 9.86
N TRP A 118 7.65 13.10 10.07
CA TRP A 118 7.17 13.55 11.37
C TRP A 118 6.15 12.60 12.02
N LEU A 119 5.66 11.56 11.28
CA LEU A 119 4.64 10.63 11.75
C LEU A 119 5.32 9.41 12.36
N ASP A 120 5.19 9.26 13.65
CA ASP A 120 5.52 8.04 14.39
C ASP A 120 4.26 7.27 14.80
N GLU A 121 4.39 6.20 15.59
CA GLU A 121 3.28 5.37 15.99
C GLU A 121 2.31 6.09 16.93
N ILE A 122 2.81 6.91 17.87
CA ILE A 122 1.98 7.69 18.80
C ILE A 122 1.17 8.70 17.99
N TRP A 123 1.82 9.49 17.15
CA TRP A 123 1.13 10.44 16.28
C TRP A 123 0.15 9.76 15.33
N PHE A 124 0.45 8.54 14.86
CA PHE A 124 -0.49 7.78 14.05
C PHE A 124 -1.76 7.45 14.84
N CYS A 125 -1.63 7.00 16.10
CA CYS A 125 -2.78 6.71 16.96
C CYS A 125 -3.65 7.95 17.20
N ILE A 126 -3.03 9.08 17.54
CA ILE A 126 -3.72 10.37 17.68
C ILE A 126 -4.48 10.74 16.40
N ARG A 127 -3.87 10.55 15.22
CA ARG A 127 -4.53 10.81 13.93
C ARG A 127 -5.66 9.83 13.64
N VAL A 128 -5.61 8.60 14.14
CA VAL A 128 -6.74 7.67 14.08
C VAL A 128 -7.90 8.14 14.94
N ALA A 129 -7.65 8.65 16.15
CA ALA A 129 -8.69 9.25 16.98
C ALA A 129 -9.38 10.44 16.29
N LEU A 130 -8.65 11.24 15.48
CA LEU A 130 -9.21 12.33 14.67
C LEU A 130 -10.19 11.87 13.58
N THR A 131 -10.21 10.59 13.23
CA THR A 131 -11.23 10.04 12.30
C THR A 131 -12.63 10.03 12.93
N ASN A 132 -12.70 10.19 14.24
CA ASN A 132 -13.90 10.07 15.06
C ASN A 132 -14.60 8.70 14.98
N LYS A 133 -13.86 7.65 14.63
CA LYS A 133 -14.33 6.27 14.47
C LYS A 133 -13.72 5.35 15.53
N LEU A 134 -14.52 5.00 16.53
CA LEU A 134 -14.07 4.17 17.63
C LEU A 134 -13.57 2.79 17.18
N GLU A 135 -14.18 2.20 16.16
CA GLU A 135 -13.77 0.90 15.60
C GLU A 135 -12.34 0.93 15.04
N LEU A 136 -11.92 2.07 14.45
CA LEU A 136 -10.55 2.22 13.93
C LEU A 136 -9.54 2.36 15.08
N LEU A 137 -9.90 3.12 16.12
CA LEU A 137 -9.04 3.26 17.30
C LEU A 137 -8.89 1.94 18.04
N LYS A 138 -9.97 1.17 18.22
CA LYS A 138 -9.93 -0.16 18.80
C LYS A 138 -9.02 -1.08 18.01
N TRP A 139 -9.19 -1.15 16.72
CA TRP A 139 -8.41 -2.03 15.86
C TRP A 139 -6.91 -1.72 15.95
N ILE A 140 -6.51 -0.46 15.83
CA ILE A 140 -5.08 -0.09 15.88
C ILE A 140 -4.47 -0.39 17.25
N ARG A 141 -5.24 -0.22 18.33
CA ARG A 141 -4.79 -0.49 19.70
C ARG A 141 -4.74 -1.99 20.01
N GLU A 142 -5.78 -2.72 19.65
CA GLU A 142 -5.94 -4.14 20.03
C GLU A 142 -5.12 -5.06 19.12
N GLU A 143 -5.11 -4.81 17.81
CA GLU A 143 -4.46 -5.68 16.84
C GLU A 143 -2.99 -5.28 16.59
N LYS A 144 -2.71 -4.01 16.44
CA LYS A 144 -1.35 -3.53 16.14
C LYS A 144 -0.56 -3.11 17.37
N LYS A 145 -1.20 -3.07 18.55
CA LYS A 145 -0.58 -2.66 19.83
C LYS A 145 0.07 -1.28 19.78
N CYS A 146 -0.50 -0.39 18.95
CA CYS A 146 -0.02 0.96 18.79
C CYS A 146 0.04 1.67 20.14
N GLU A 147 1.15 2.31 20.45
CA GLU A 147 1.27 3.15 21.64
C GLU A 147 0.40 4.39 21.50
N TRP A 148 -0.15 4.85 22.60
CA TRP A 148 -0.93 6.08 22.69
C TRP A 148 -0.55 6.86 23.95
N ASP A 149 -0.97 8.10 24.01
CA ASP A 149 -0.74 9.00 25.13
C ASP A 149 -1.99 9.84 25.43
N GLU A 150 -1.85 10.78 26.38
CA GLU A 150 -2.93 11.69 26.81
C GLU A 150 -3.51 12.54 25.66
N ASP A 151 -2.76 12.77 24.58
CA ASP A 151 -3.26 13.52 23.44
C ASP A 151 -4.32 12.73 22.67
N THR A 152 -4.28 11.41 22.69
CA THR A 152 -5.31 10.56 22.08
C THR A 152 -6.68 10.74 22.75
N ILE A 153 -6.72 10.78 24.09
CA ILE A 153 -7.97 11.01 24.83
C ILE A 153 -8.43 12.46 24.71
N ASN A 154 -7.50 13.43 24.67
CA ASN A 154 -7.80 14.83 24.47
C ASN A 154 -8.51 15.05 23.12
N VAL A 155 -7.99 14.44 22.04
CA VAL A 155 -8.62 14.46 20.71
C VAL A 155 -10.00 13.82 20.73
N ALA A 156 -10.18 12.67 21.39
CA ALA A 156 -11.50 12.05 21.52
C ALA A 156 -12.52 12.96 22.23
N ALA A 157 -12.07 13.68 23.24
CA ALA A 157 -12.90 14.64 23.94
C ALA A 157 -13.24 15.86 23.09
N GLU A 158 -12.27 16.41 22.35
CA GLU A 158 -12.47 17.52 21.40
C GLU A 158 -13.48 17.18 20.29
N GLN A 159 -13.47 15.92 19.82
CA GLN A 159 -14.43 15.41 18.85
C GLN A 159 -15.83 15.16 19.46
N GLY A 160 -15.98 15.29 20.77
CA GLY A 160 -17.22 15.00 21.48
C GLY A 160 -17.62 13.53 21.50
N ASN A 161 -16.67 12.61 21.25
CA ASN A 161 -16.93 11.17 21.17
C ASN A 161 -16.82 10.52 22.55
N LEU A 162 -17.90 10.57 23.33
CA LEU A 162 -17.95 10.04 24.68
C LEU A 162 -17.59 8.54 24.75
N GLU A 163 -17.98 7.74 23.76
CA GLU A 163 -17.67 6.31 23.74
C GLU A 163 -16.17 6.07 23.50
N MET A 164 -15.54 6.89 22.68
CA MET A 164 -14.09 6.84 22.46
C MET A 164 -13.35 7.28 23.73
N VAL A 165 -13.79 8.33 24.40
CA VAL A 165 -13.22 8.77 25.70
C VAL A 165 -13.32 7.66 26.75
N LYS A 166 -14.50 7.03 26.88
CA LYS A 166 -14.69 5.90 27.83
C LYS A 166 -13.74 4.74 27.50
N TYR A 167 -13.58 4.44 26.22
CA TYR A 167 -12.66 3.39 25.78
C TYR A 167 -11.20 3.73 26.15
N CYS A 168 -10.75 4.95 25.90
CA CYS A 168 -9.41 5.41 26.27
C CYS A 168 -9.17 5.27 27.78
N VAL A 169 -10.09 5.78 28.61
CA VAL A 169 -9.99 5.68 30.08
C VAL A 169 -9.95 4.23 30.55
N ALA A 170 -10.80 3.36 29.98
CA ALA A 170 -10.86 1.95 30.38
C ALA A 170 -9.61 1.15 29.99
N ASN A 171 -8.79 1.65 29.06
CA ASN A 171 -7.58 1.00 28.56
C ASN A 171 -6.28 1.79 28.87
N GLU A 172 -6.32 2.60 29.93
CA GLU A 172 -5.14 3.29 30.48
C GLU A 172 -4.43 4.21 29.44
N CYS A 173 -5.20 4.99 28.71
CA CYS A 173 -4.69 6.02 27.82
C CYS A 173 -4.24 7.26 28.58
#